data_248678a82f0d8e3a89c07f439d3cc01d
#
_entry.id   248678a82f0d8e3a89c07f439d3cc01d
#
_cell.length_a   1.000
_cell.length_b   1.000
_cell.length_c   1.000
_cell.angle_alpha   90.00
_cell.angle_beta   90.00
_cell.angle_gamma   90.00
#
_symmetry.space_group_name_H-M   'P 1'
#
loop_
_entity.id
_entity.type
_entity.pdbx_description
1 polymer ?
#
loop_
_entity_poly.entity_id
_entity_poly.type
_entity_poly.pdbx_seq_one_letter_code
_entity_poly.pdbx_strand_id
1 'polypeptide(L)'
;MFDLLTALLDSWSLWNRAAGRADDGMRWRRAYLALTYGCGAYRPYEDLVREAALETGVAAKAAENLVTSWDSLQPWPEAPALLRGLRDRAIPIAVVTNCSIALGRRAAQRVRVPFEIVVTAEEAGFYKPRPEPYRMALNRLGTDPARTLFVAGSPADIPGAAGVGMPVFWHNRAGLTFVADTGRPLLDADRLDPLEQLV
;
A
#
# COMPACT_ATOMS: atom_id res chain seq x y z
N MET A 1 -8.54 -7.13 -3.94
CA MET A 1 -8.23 -5.85 -3.26
C MET A 1 -6.74 -5.73 -3.08
N PHE A 2 -6.14 -4.54 -3.22
CA PHE A 2 -4.68 -4.36 -3.27
C PHE A 2 -4.22 -3.25 -2.34
N ASP A 3 -3.05 -3.41 -1.72
CA ASP A 3 -2.25 -2.24 -1.38
C ASP A 3 -1.81 -1.53 -2.66
N LEU A 4 -1.80 -0.20 -2.65
CA LEU A 4 -1.48 0.58 -3.85
C LEU A 4 0.02 0.84 -3.99
N LEU A 5 0.62 1.40 -2.92
CA LEU A 5 1.93 2.02 -3.01
C LEU A 5 3.10 1.03 -3.06
N THR A 6 2.90 -0.21 -2.62
CA THR A 6 3.95 -1.22 -2.62
C THR A 6 3.59 -2.50 -3.35
N ALA A 7 2.29 -2.87 -3.37
CA ALA A 7 1.85 -4.04 -4.13
C ALA A 7 1.71 -3.75 -5.63
N LEU A 8 1.27 -2.55 -6.02
CA LEU A 8 1.05 -2.19 -7.42
C LEU A 8 2.07 -1.19 -7.98
N LEU A 9 2.61 -0.31 -7.13
CA LEU A 9 3.53 0.77 -7.52
C LEU A 9 4.88 0.64 -6.84
N ASP A 10 5.95 1.04 -7.52
CA ASP A 10 7.29 1.17 -6.96
C ASP A 10 7.45 2.47 -6.18
N SER A 11 6.86 2.54 -5.01
CA SER A 11 7.10 3.66 -4.10
C SER A 11 8.45 3.57 -3.39
N TRP A 12 9.08 2.39 -3.33
CA TRP A 12 10.41 2.22 -2.73
C TRP A 12 11.45 3.10 -3.42
N SER A 13 11.51 3.04 -4.74
CA SER A 13 12.41 3.87 -5.55
C SER A 13 12.10 5.37 -5.40
N LEU A 14 10.82 5.74 -5.24
CA LEU A 14 10.45 7.14 -5.02
C LEU A 14 11.00 7.68 -3.69
N TRP A 15 10.81 6.93 -2.59
CA TRP A 15 11.35 7.30 -1.28
C TRP A 15 12.87 7.40 -1.29
N ASN A 16 13.55 6.43 -1.93
CA ASN A 16 15.01 6.41 -2.03
C ASN A 16 15.55 7.62 -2.82
N ARG A 17 14.93 7.95 -3.94
CA ARG A 17 15.30 9.13 -4.73
C ARG A 17 15.06 10.44 -3.96
N ALA A 18 13.93 10.56 -3.27
CA ALA A 18 13.61 11.74 -2.49
C ALA A 18 14.61 11.96 -1.34
N ALA A 19 15.08 10.90 -0.71
CA ALA A 19 16.09 10.93 0.34
C ALA A 19 17.54 11.13 -0.20
N GLY A 20 17.75 10.91 -1.52
CA GLY A 20 19.07 10.97 -2.16
C GLY A 20 19.89 9.69 -2.04
N ARG A 21 19.58 8.77 -1.12
CA ARG A 21 20.25 7.48 -0.90
C ARG A 21 19.24 6.42 -0.52
N ALA A 22 19.48 5.18 -0.96
CA ALA A 22 18.57 4.06 -0.69
C ALA A 22 18.44 3.76 0.81
N ASP A 23 19.55 3.71 1.54
CA ASP A 23 19.53 3.42 2.98
C ASP A 23 18.79 4.50 3.78
N ASP A 24 18.94 5.75 3.40
CA ASP A 24 18.23 6.87 4.01
C ASP A 24 16.74 6.81 3.71
N GLY A 25 16.36 6.49 2.47
CA GLY A 25 14.98 6.29 2.08
C GLY A 25 14.30 5.16 2.85
N MET A 26 14.99 4.03 3.00
CA MET A 26 14.50 2.89 3.76
C MET A 26 14.37 3.19 5.25
N ARG A 27 15.35 3.88 5.86
CA ARG A 27 15.32 4.31 7.26
C ARG A 27 14.16 5.28 7.51
N TRP A 28 14.03 6.30 6.66
CA TRP A 28 12.97 7.29 6.72
C TRP A 28 11.58 6.66 6.61
N ARG A 29 11.39 5.79 5.60
CA ARG A 29 10.12 5.08 5.43
C ARG A 29 9.76 4.21 6.63
N ARG A 30 10.74 3.53 7.25
CA ARG A 30 10.51 2.73 8.46
C ARG A 30 10.00 3.60 9.62
N ALA A 31 10.59 4.77 9.84
CA ALA A 31 10.14 5.72 10.84
C ALA A 31 8.71 6.22 10.54
N TYR A 32 8.43 6.59 9.28
CA TYR A 32 7.09 6.95 8.85
C TYR A 32 6.05 5.85 9.15
N LEU A 33 6.37 4.59 8.85
CA LEU A 33 5.47 3.48 9.15
C LEU A 33 5.24 3.31 10.65
N ALA A 34 6.27 3.46 11.47
CA ALA A 34 6.13 3.42 12.93
C ALA A 34 5.19 4.51 13.45
N LEU A 35 5.30 5.73 12.92
CA LEU A 35 4.39 6.83 13.25
C LEU A 35 2.94 6.52 12.83
N THR A 36 2.72 5.97 11.63
CA THR A 36 1.37 5.63 11.18
C THR A 36 0.73 4.53 12.01
N TYR A 37 1.50 3.56 12.48
CA TYR A 37 0.98 2.48 13.32
C TYR A 37 0.64 2.94 14.74
N GLY A 38 1.35 3.95 15.23
CA GLY A 38 1.16 4.49 16.59
C GLY A 38 0.18 5.64 16.71
N CYS A 39 -0.21 6.30 15.61
CA CYS A 39 -0.96 7.56 15.70
C CYS A 39 -2.45 7.41 16.07
N GLY A 40 -3.01 6.20 16.09
CA GLY A 40 -4.44 6.00 16.34
C GLY A 40 -5.32 6.50 15.19
N ALA A 41 -6.03 7.60 15.40
CA ALA A 41 -6.80 8.26 14.33
C ALA A 41 -5.86 8.88 13.27
N TYR A 42 -6.41 9.09 12.06
CA TYR A 42 -5.67 9.68 10.96
C TYR A 42 -5.05 11.05 11.34
N ARG A 43 -3.78 11.19 11.06
CA ARG A 43 -3.05 12.45 11.00
C ARG A 43 -2.63 12.69 9.55
N PRO A 44 -2.50 13.95 9.08
CA PRO A 44 -2.11 14.20 7.68
C PRO A 44 -0.85 13.44 7.28
N TYR A 45 -0.92 12.75 6.16
CA TYR A 45 0.17 11.93 5.61
C TYR A 45 1.46 12.73 5.46
N GLU A 46 1.33 13.94 4.90
CA GLU A 46 2.44 14.84 4.63
C GLU A 46 3.13 15.32 5.91
N ASP A 47 2.39 15.43 7.03
CA ASP A 47 2.95 15.78 8.33
C ASP A 47 3.77 14.63 8.91
N LEU A 48 3.24 13.40 8.87
CA LEU A 48 3.97 12.21 9.32
C LEU A 48 5.23 11.95 8.49
N VAL A 49 5.18 12.20 7.19
CA VAL A 49 6.34 12.10 6.31
C VAL A 49 7.43 13.10 6.71
N ARG A 50 7.07 14.36 7.03
CA ARG A 50 8.01 15.38 7.51
C ARG A 50 8.58 15.05 8.91
N GLU A 51 7.73 14.63 9.82
CA GLU A 51 8.11 14.21 11.18
C GLU A 51 9.14 13.07 11.12
N ALA A 52 8.87 12.03 10.34
CA ALA A 52 9.80 10.92 10.14
C ALA A 52 11.14 11.35 9.50
N ALA A 53 11.14 12.33 8.60
CA ALA A 53 12.36 12.87 8.03
C ALA A 53 13.22 13.54 9.10
N LEU A 54 12.61 14.34 9.99
CA LEU A 54 13.29 14.99 11.11
C LEU A 54 13.87 13.96 12.09
N GLU A 55 13.08 12.94 12.48
CA GLU A 55 13.52 11.88 13.41
C GLU A 55 14.72 11.09 12.88
N THR A 56 14.79 10.90 11.56
CA THR A 56 15.86 10.11 10.93
C THR A 56 17.04 10.92 10.45
N GLY A 57 17.00 12.25 10.60
CA GLY A 57 18.04 13.14 10.09
C GLY A 57 18.09 13.23 8.56
N VAL A 58 17.03 12.80 7.87
CA VAL A 58 16.87 13.03 6.44
C VAL A 58 16.50 14.51 6.22
N ALA A 59 17.08 15.12 5.19
CA ALA A 59 16.88 16.55 4.93
C ALA A 59 15.39 16.89 4.80
N ALA A 60 14.94 17.98 5.41
CA ALA A 60 13.53 18.42 5.34
C ALA A 60 13.03 18.56 3.89
N LYS A 61 13.90 18.97 2.96
CA LYS A 61 13.64 19.03 1.53
C LYS A 61 13.22 17.69 0.91
N ALA A 62 13.63 16.57 1.51
CA ALA A 62 13.24 15.24 1.00
C ALA A 62 11.74 15.00 1.08
N ALA A 63 11.07 15.49 2.14
CA ALA A 63 9.61 15.36 2.27
C ALA A 63 8.88 16.16 1.18
N GLU A 64 9.35 17.36 0.86
CA GLU A 64 8.82 18.15 -0.27
C GLU A 64 9.10 17.45 -1.60
N ASN A 65 10.30 16.94 -1.81
CA ASN A 65 10.69 16.21 -3.01
C ASN A 65 9.85 14.96 -3.21
N LEU A 66 9.51 14.23 -2.14
CA LEU A 66 8.64 13.06 -2.21
C LEU A 66 7.26 13.44 -2.77
N VAL A 67 6.64 14.48 -2.25
CA VAL A 67 5.30 14.93 -2.66
C VAL A 67 5.31 15.53 -4.06
N THR A 68 6.30 16.36 -4.40
CA THR A 68 6.42 16.98 -5.73
C THR A 68 6.72 15.97 -6.83
N SER A 69 7.47 14.90 -6.50
CA SER A 69 7.80 13.82 -7.44
C SER A 69 6.75 12.69 -7.46
N TRP A 70 5.62 12.85 -6.77
CA TRP A 70 4.60 11.79 -6.62
C TRP A 70 4.11 11.22 -7.95
N ASP A 71 3.95 12.06 -8.97
CA ASP A 71 3.51 11.66 -10.30
C ASP A 71 4.56 10.86 -11.09
N SER A 72 5.79 10.73 -10.56
CA SER A 72 6.82 9.84 -11.11
C SER A 72 6.69 8.38 -10.66
N LEU A 73 5.72 8.06 -9.79
CA LEU A 73 5.41 6.67 -9.42
C LEU A 73 5.16 5.83 -10.68
N GLN A 74 5.78 4.66 -10.71
CA GLN A 74 5.60 3.69 -11.80
C GLN A 74 4.94 2.42 -11.27
N PRO A 75 4.01 1.82 -12.02
CA PRO A 75 3.51 0.50 -11.68
C PRO A 75 4.63 -0.55 -11.87
N TRP A 76 4.55 -1.61 -11.08
CA TRP A 76 5.34 -2.80 -11.37
C TRP A 76 5.01 -3.29 -12.79
N PRO A 77 5.99 -3.78 -13.56
CA PRO A 77 5.81 -4.04 -14.99
C PRO A 77 4.61 -4.94 -15.31
N GLU A 78 4.37 -5.93 -14.47
CA GLU A 78 3.28 -6.91 -14.62
C GLU A 78 1.91 -6.40 -14.13
N ALA A 79 1.87 -5.40 -13.24
CA ALA A 79 0.64 -4.97 -12.58
C ALA A 79 -0.48 -4.50 -13.54
N PRO A 80 -0.21 -3.66 -14.57
CA PRO A 80 -1.30 -3.23 -15.46
C PRO A 80 -1.90 -4.35 -16.30
N ALA A 81 -1.09 -5.34 -16.72
CA ALA A 81 -1.58 -6.47 -17.50
C ALA A 81 -2.45 -7.38 -16.63
N LEU A 82 -1.98 -7.73 -15.44
CA LEU A 82 -2.72 -8.51 -14.46
C LEU A 82 -4.09 -7.86 -14.15
N LEU A 83 -4.10 -6.59 -13.82
CA LEU A 83 -5.34 -5.89 -13.45
C LEU A 83 -6.35 -5.83 -14.62
N ARG A 84 -5.88 -5.66 -15.86
CA ARG A 84 -6.76 -5.77 -17.03
C ARG A 84 -7.34 -7.18 -17.14
N GLY A 85 -6.52 -8.22 -17.02
CA GLY A 85 -6.98 -9.60 -17.06
C GLY A 85 -8.01 -9.93 -15.99
N LEU A 86 -7.88 -9.40 -14.76
CA LEU A 86 -8.90 -9.54 -13.72
C LEU A 86 -10.22 -8.86 -14.12
N ARG A 87 -10.17 -7.65 -14.69
CA ARG A 87 -11.36 -6.94 -15.15
C ARG A 87 -12.05 -7.64 -16.32
N ASP A 88 -11.29 -8.16 -17.26
CA ASP A 88 -11.82 -8.92 -18.42
C ASP A 88 -12.59 -10.18 -17.95
N ARG A 89 -12.22 -10.71 -16.79
CA ARG A 89 -12.92 -11.80 -16.08
C ARG A 89 -14.04 -11.31 -15.16
N ALA A 90 -14.40 -10.03 -15.22
CA ALA A 90 -15.39 -9.38 -14.36
C ALA A 90 -15.09 -9.50 -12.85
N ILE A 91 -13.82 -9.58 -12.46
CA ILE A 91 -13.39 -9.58 -11.06
C ILE A 91 -13.21 -8.12 -10.61
N PRO A 92 -13.99 -7.65 -9.61
CA PRO A 92 -13.88 -6.29 -9.13
C PRO A 92 -12.51 -6.02 -8.50
N ILE A 93 -11.89 -4.90 -8.85
CA ILE A 93 -10.60 -4.51 -8.29
C ILE A 93 -10.70 -3.23 -7.46
N ALA A 94 -10.15 -3.25 -6.27
CA ALA A 94 -10.13 -2.10 -5.36
C ALA A 94 -8.76 -1.94 -4.73
N VAL A 95 -8.46 -0.72 -4.27
CA VAL A 95 -7.23 -0.42 -3.52
C VAL A 95 -7.53 0.20 -2.16
N VAL A 96 -6.67 -0.14 -1.19
CA VAL A 96 -6.63 0.45 0.14
C VAL A 96 -5.21 0.96 0.41
N THR A 97 -5.05 2.25 0.66
CA THR A 97 -3.71 2.87 0.70
C THR A 97 -3.52 3.82 1.87
N ASN A 98 -2.30 3.79 2.44
CA ASN A 98 -1.88 4.63 3.57
C ASN A 98 -1.36 5.99 3.09
N CYS A 99 -2.26 6.86 2.62
CA CYS A 99 -1.93 8.25 2.26
C CYS A 99 -3.15 9.17 2.33
N SER A 100 -2.96 10.45 2.01
CA SER A 100 -4.04 11.43 1.87
C SER A 100 -4.92 11.13 0.65
N ILE A 101 -6.16 11.66 0.63
CA ILE A 101 -7.09 11.51 -0.49
C ILE A 101 -6.46 12.00 -1.79
N ALA A 102 -5.83 13.17 -1.75
CA ALA A 102 -5.21 13.77 -2.92
C ALA A 102 -4.10 12.88 -3.51
N LEU A 103 -3.17 12.43 -2.67
CA LEU A 103 -2.05 11.58 -3.09
C LEU A 103 -2.50 10.17 -3.49
N GLY A 104 -3.48 9.59 -2.80
CA GLY A 104 -4.02 8.28 -3.12
C GLY A 104 -4.69 8.23 -4.49
N ARG A 105 -5.48 9.26 -4.83
CA ARG A 105 -6.10 9.38 -6.15
C ARG A 105 -5.08 9.57 -7.26
N ARG A 106 -4.07 10.43 -7.04
CA ARG A 106 -2.96 10.62 -7.99
C ARG A 106 -2.18 9.32 -8.21
N ALA A 107 -1.85 8.60 -7.13
CA ALA A 107 -1.17 7.31 -7.23
C ALA A 107 -2.00 6.26 -7.98
N ALA A 108 -3.30 6.15 -7.70
CA ALA A 108 -4.19 5.21 -8.39
C ALA A 108 -4.22 5.44 -9.91
N GLN A 109 -4.20 6.69 -10.36
CA GLN A 109 -4.13 7.04 -11.79
C GLN A 109 -2.82 6.55 -12.46
N ARG A 110 -1.73 6.42 -11.69
CA ARG A 110 -0.43 5.94 -12.23
C ARG A 110 -0.46 4.48 -12.63
N VAL A 111 -1.38 3.68 -12.09
CA VAL A 111 -1.56 2.27 -12.47
C VAL A 111 -2.14 2.12 -13.90
N ARG A 112 -2.83 3.16 -14.41
CA ARG A 112 -3.44 3.20 -15.75
C ARG A 112 -4.49 2.11 -15.99
N VAL A 113 -5.08 1.59 -14.93
CA VAL A 113 -6.24 0.70 -14.93
C VAL A 113 -7.22 1.25 -13.90
N PRO A 114 -8.49 1.48 -14.25
CA PRO A 114 -9.46 2.03 -13.31
C PRO A 114 -9.80 1.01 -12.22
N PHE A 115 -9.94 1.49 -10.99
CA PHE A 115 -10.42 0.72 -9.85
C PHE A 115 -11.89 1.05 -9.60
N GLU A 116 -12.67 0.06 -9.17
CA GLU A 116 -14.05 0.27 -8.70
C GLU A 116 -14.07 1.12 -7.43
N ILE A 117 -13.08 0.89 -6.55
CA ILE A 117 -12.97 1.56 -5.25
C ILE A 117 -11.52 1.93 -4.95
N VAL A 118 -11.35 3.14 -4.46
CA VAL A 118 -10.08 3.63 -3.88
C VAL A 118 -10.40 4.13 -2.48
N VAL A 119 -9.84 3.48 -1.45
CA VAL A 119 -9.94 3.90 -0.05
C VAL A 119 -8.56 4.38 0.41
N THR A 120 -8.51 5.58 0.96
CA THR A 120 -7.31 6.15 1.57
C THR A 120 -7.40 6.13 3.10
N ALA A 121 -6.25 6.24 3.78
CA ALA A 121 -6.22 6.36 5.24
C ALA A 121 -6.98 7.62 5.72
N GLU A 122 -6.86 8.74 4.98
CA GLU A 122 -7.58 9.96 5.28
C GLU A 122 -9.10 9.76 5.22
N GLU A 123 -9.60 9.09 4.17
CA GLU A 123 -11.02 8.83 4.00
C GLU A 123 -11.55 7.86 5.05
N ALA A 124 -10.76 6.85 5.42
CA ALA A 124 -11.12 5.87 6.44
C ALA A 124 -10.98 6.39 7.87
N GLY A 125 -10.26 7.51 8.06
CA GLY A 125 -9.97 8.05 9.38
C GLY A 125 -8.88 7.31 10.16
N PHE A 126 -8.26 6.30 9.55
CA PHE A 126 -7.23 5.43 10.15
C PHE A 126 -6.26 4.90 9.11
N TYR A 127 -5.02 4.63 9.54
CA TYR A 127 -4.01 3.96 8.74
C TYR A 127 -4.14 2.42 8.83
N LYS A 128 -3.85 1.69 7.75
CA LYS A 128 -3.56 0.26 7.84
C LYS A 128 -2.35 0.07 8.77
N PRO A 129 -2.27 -0.99 9.58
CA PRO A 129 -3.08 -2.21 9.55
C PRO A 129 -4.38 -2.17 10.36
N ARG A 130 -4.85 -0.99 10.79
CA ARG A 130 -6.16 -0.87 11.45
C ARG A 130 -7.25 -1.46 10.55
N PRO A 131 -8.32 -2.06 11.14
CA PRO A 131 -9.37 -2.72 10.36
C PRO A 131 -10.27 -1.78 9.56
N GLU A 132 -10.35 -0.51 9.95
CA GLU A 132 -11.29 0.46 9.40
C GLU A 132 -11.13 0.66 7.87
N PRO A 133 -9.92 0.87 7.30
CA PRO A 133 -9.75 1.02 5.86
C PRO A 133 -10.17 -0.23 5.06
N TYR A 134 -9.86 -1.41 5.57
CA TYR A 134 -10.24 -2.67 4.90
C TYR A 134 -11.75 -2.87 4.93
N ARG A 135 -12.40 -2.67 6.08
CA ARG A 135 -13.86 -2.78 6.24
C ARG A 135 -14.60 -1.78 5.37
N MET A 136 -14.09 -0.55 5.27
CA MET A 136 -14.69 0.46 4.38
C MET A 136 -14.68 0.00 2.93
N ALA A 137 -13.56 -0.56 2.46
CA ALA A 137 -13.46 -1.06 1.09
C ALA A 137 -14.36 -2.28 0.86
N LEU A 138 -14.42 -3.24 1.79
CA LEU A 138 -15.30 -4.40 1.73
C LEU A 138 -16.79 -3.98 1.67
N ASN A 139 -17.19 -3.05 2.52
CA ASN A 139 -18.56 -2.54 2.55
C ASN A 139 -18.95 -1.84 1.24
N ARG A 140 -18.04 -1.04 0.67
CA ARG A 140 -18.29 -0.36 -0.61
C ARG A 140 -18.34 -1.30 -1.81
N LEU A 141 -17.53 -2.38 -1.77
CA LEU A 141 -17.59 -3.44 -2.79
C LEU A 141 -18.82 -4.34 -2.63
N GLY A 142 -19.43 -4.36 -1.45
CA GLY A 142 -20.53 -5.27 -1.14
C GLY A 142 -20.10 -6.75 -1.15
N THR A 143 -18.86 -7.04 -0.69
CA THR A 143 -18.26 -8.38 -0.78
C THR A 143 -17.95 -8.95 0.60
N ASP A 144 -17.96 -10.30 0.67
CA ASP A 144 -17.56 -11.04 1.86
C ASP A 144 -16.02 -11.02 2.01
N PRO A 145 -15.47 -10.75 3.21
CA PRO A 145 -14.03 -10.81 3.46
C PRO A 145 -13.40 -12.14 3.01
N ALA A 146 -14.03 -13.28 3.33
CA ALA A 146 -13.49 -14.59 2.99
C ALA A 146 -13.41 -14.86 1.47
N ARG A 147 -14.15 -14.08 0.67
CA ARG A 147 -14.17 -14.13 -0.81
C ARG A 147 -13.36 -12.99 -1.44
N THR A 148 -12.66 -12.21 -0.64
CA THR A 148 -11.89 -11.06 -1.10
C THR A 148 -10.42 -11.27 -0.80
N LEU A 149 -9.63 -11.62 -1.81
CA LEU A 149 -8.18 -11.73 -1.66
C LEU A 149 -7.56 -10.34 -1.51
N PHE A 150 -6.75 -10.15 -0.46
CA PHE A 150 -5.95 -8.94 -0.28
C PHE A 150 -4.51 -9.16 -0.76
N VAL A 151 -4.04 -8.30 -1.65
CA VAL A 151 -2.65 -8.30 -2.13
C VAL A 151 -1.87 -7.27 -1.34
N ALA A 152 -1.09 -7.74 -0.38
CA ALA A 152 -0.21 -6.95 0.47
C ALA A 152 1.11 -6.64 -0.24
N GLY A 153 1.62 -5.44 -0.08
CA GLY A 153 3.00 -5.09 -0.50
C GLY A 153 3.93 -4.84 0.69
N SER A 154 3.36 -4.76 1.90
CA SER A 154 4.08 -4.60 3.16
C SER A 154 3.73 -5.75 4.11
N PRO A 155 4.69 -6.29 4.88
CA PRO A 155 4.40 -7.34 5.85
C PRO A 155 3.40 -6.91 6.93
N ALA A 156 3.33 -5.61 7.25
CA ALA A 156 2.38 -5.08 8.22
C ALA A 156 0.91 -5.14 7.76
N ASP A 157 0.64 -5.18 6.44
CA ASP A 157 -0.71 -5.33 5.91
C ASP A 157 -1.28 -6.73 6.15
N ILE A 158 -0.41 -7.74 6.28
CA ILE A 158 -0.83 -9.15 6.38
C ILE A 158 -1.72 -9.39 7.60
N PRO A 159 -1.30 -9.08 8.85
CA PRO A 159 -2.15 -9.26 10.01
C PRO A 159 -3.41 -8.36 9.98
N GLY A 160 -3.32 -7.17 9.39
CA GLY A 160 -4.46 -6.26 9.27
C GLY A 160 -5.56 -6.82 8.38
N ALA A 161 -5.21 -7.30 7.18
CA ALA A 161 -6.14 -7.90 6.24
C ALA A 161 -6.69 -9.25 6.73
N ALA A 162 -5.81 -10.11 7.27
CA ALA A 162 -6.23 -11.38 7.87
C ALA A 162 -7.15 -11.17 9.07
N GLY A 163 -6.91 -10.15 9.89
CA GLY A 163 -7.73 -9.80 11.06
C GLY A 163 -9.16 -9.36 10.74
N VAL A 164 -9.44 -8.98 9.49
CA VAL A 164 -10.82 -8.74 9.02
C VAL A 164 -11.39 -9.91 8.22
N GLY A 165 -10.67 -11.04 8.14
CA GLY A 165 -11.14 -12.28 7.52
C GLY A 165 -10.76 -12.45 6.05
N MET A 166 -9.91 -11.59 5.50
CA MET A 166 -9.45 -11.73 4.11
C MET A 166 -8.26 -12.70 4.00
N PRO A 167 -8.25 -13.62 3.03
CA PRO A 167 -7.04 -14.31 2.60
C PRO A 167 -6.04 -13.30 2.02
N VAL A 168 -4.73 -13.55 2.22
CA VAL A 168 -3.67 -12.62 1.82
C VAL A 168 -2.68 -13.27 0.87
N PHE A 169 -2.42 -12.62 -0.26
CA PHE A 169 -1.25 -12.83 -1.10
C PHE A 169 -0.23 -11.74 -0.75
N TRP A 170 1.02 -12.10 -0.49
CA TRP A 170 2.06 -11.13 -0.21
C TRP A 170 2.99 -10.94 -1.41
N HIS A 171 2.87 -9.80 -2.08
CA HIS A 171 3.80 -9.35 -3.12
C HIS A 171 5.05 -8.76 -2.46
N ASN A 172 6.02 -9.62 -2.17
CA ASN A 172 7.25 -9.28 -1.45
C ASN A 172 8.37 -8.80 -2.38
N ARG A 173 8.11 -7.78 -3.17
CA ARG A 173 9.06 -7.24 -4.15
C ARG A 173 10.37 -6.75 -3.54
N ALA A 174 10.32 -6.28 -2.31
CA ALA A 174 11.47 -5.71 -1.60
C ALA A 174 12.25 -6.74 -0.77
N GLY A 175 11.89 -8.03 -0.80
CA GLY A 175 12.57 -9.08 -0.05
C GLY A 175 12.52 -8.89 1.47
N LEU A 176 11.39 -8.36 1.98
CA LEU A 176 11.22 -8.09 3.40
C LEU A 176 10.97 -9.38 4.19
N THR A 177 11.37 -9.38 5.46
CA THR A 177 11.08 -10.49 6.37
C THR A 177 9.72 -10.31 7.01
N PHE A 178 8.90 -11.36 7.00
CA PHE A 178 7.65 -11.42 7.76
C PHE A 178 7.94 -11.93 9.17
N VAL A 179 7.58 -11.13 10.16
CA VAL A 179 7.71 -11.45 11.58
C VAL A 179 6.37 -11.14 12.25
N ALA A 180 5.43 -12.07 12.19
CA ALA A 180 4.21 -11.96 12.97
C ALA A 180 3.68 -13.34 13.35
N ASP A 181 3.15 -13.45 14.56
CA ASP A 181 2.55 -14.67 15.08
C ASP A 181 1.12 -14.88 14.55
N THR A 182 0.52 -13.90 13.92
CA THR A 182 -0.86 -13.92 13.46
C THR A 182 -0.98 -13.59 11.96
N GLY A 183 -1.72 -14.40 11.24
CA GLY A 183 -2.07 -14.17 9.84
C GLY A 183 -0.92 -14.42 8.88
N ARG A 184 -0.69 -15.67 8.48
CA ARG A 184 0.26 -15.98 7.41
C ARG A 184 -0.38 -15.75 6.04
N PRO A 185 0.39 -15.25 5.04
CA PRO A 185 -0.12 -15.17 3.68
C PRO A 185 -0.35 -16.58 3.12
N LEU A 186 -1.33 -16.71 2.22
CA LEU A 186 -1.56 -17.93 1.45
C LEU A 186 -0.37 -18.22 0.53
N LEU A 187 0.21 -17.17 -0.03
CA LEU A 187 1.35 -17.21 -0.93
C LEU A 187 2.19 -15.96 -0.74
N ASP A 188 3.51 -16.14 -0.80
CA ASP A 188 4.54 -15.10 -0.82
C ASP A 188 5.31 -15.21 -2.14
N ALA A 189 5.40 -14.12 -2.89
CA ALA A 189 6.13 -14.08 -4.16
C ALA A 189 6.68 -12.66 -4.42
N ASP A 190 7.80 -12.59 -5.13
CA ASP A 190 8.44 -11.34 -5.55
C ASP A 190 7.82 -10.72 -6.81
N ARG A 191 6.83 -11.39 -7.41
CA ARG A 191 6.07 -10.98 -8.59
C ARG A 191 4.58 -11.20 -8.40
N LEU A 192 3.77 -10.51 -9.19
CA LEU A 192 2.30 -10.65 -9.15
C LEU A 192 1.75 -11.81 -9.99
N ASP A 193 2.54 -12.35 -10.94
CA ASP A 193 2.07 -13.39 -11.85
C ASP A 193 1.40 -14.61 -11.15
N PRO A 194 1.90 -15.10 -9.98
CA PRO A 194 1.28 -16.22 -9.28
C PRO A 194 -0.13 -15.93 -8.74
N LEU A 195 -0.54 -14.66 -8.66
CA LEU A 195 -1.88 -14.26 -8.21
C LEU A 195 -2.98 -14.86 -9.09
N GLU A 196 -2.72 -15.05 -10.39
CA GLU A 196 -3.70 -15.62 -11.34
C GLU A 196 -4.16 -17.04 -10.96
N GLN A 197 -3.35 -17.75 -10.17
CA GLN A 197 -3.69 -19.10 -9.68
C GLN A 197 -4.64 -19.09 -8.47
N LEU A 198 -4.85 -17.94 -7.86
CA LEU A 198 -5.64 -17.76 -6.63
C LEU A 198 -7.01 -17.11 -6.89
N VAL A 199 -7.28 -16.67 -8.13
CA VAL A 199 -8.47 -15.88 -8.48
C VAL A 199 -9.17 -16.37 -9.74
#